data_cbc4b1082334a54902a064b729731bc3
#
_entry.id   cbc4b1082334a54902a064b729731bc3
#
_cell.length_a   1.000
_cell.length_b   1.000
_cell.length_c   1.000
_cell.angle_alpha   90.00
_cell.angle_beta   90.00
_cell.angle_gamma   90.00
#
_symmetry.space_group_name_H-M   'P 1'
#
loop_
_entity.id
_entity.type
_entity.pdbx_description
1 polymer ?
#
loop_
_entity_poly.entity_id
_entity_poly.type
_entity_poly.pdbx_seq_one_letter_code
_entity_poly.pdbx_strand_id
1 'polypeptide(L)'
;MIAIVDDDDLMRSALQGMLKAVGLPAQAFASAEEFLKSGQQRQAGCLIADIRMPGMSGLQLQAQLNAEHCRIPIIFITAHGDEKMRMQALRAGAVEFMAKPFNDEALLESVRAALES
;
A
#
# COMPACT_ATOMS: atom_id res chain seq x y z
N MET A 1 2.37 -9.18 8.80
CA MET A 1 2.98 -9.18 7.46
C MET A 1 2.63 -7.88 6.74
N ILE A 2 3.57 -7.33 6.00
CA ILE A 2 3.34 -6.13 5.20
C ILE A 2 3.19 -6.56 3.74
N ALA A 3 2.17 -6.06 3.06
CA ALA A 3 1.98 -6.31 1.64
C ALA A 3 2.33 -5.06 0.84
N ILE A 4 2.97 -5.26 -0.30
CA ILE A 4 3.31 -4.18 -1.24
C ILE A 4 2.64 -4.49 -2.56
N VAL A 5 1.89 -3.52 -3.11
CA VAL A 5 1.24 -3.66 -4.41
C VAL A 5 1.68 -2.51 -5.29
N ASP A 6 2.51 -2.79 -6.29
CA ASP A 6 3.03 -1.79 -7.22
C ASP A 6 3.42 -2.51 -8.51
N ASP A 7 3.11 -1.95 -9.65
CA ASP A 7 3.44 -2.57 -10.95
C ASP A 7 4.90 -2.32 -11.37
N ASP A 8 5.62 -1.46 -10.65
CA ASP A 8 7.03 -1.15 -10.94
C ASP A 8 7.95 -2.10 -10.18
N ASP A 9 8.69 -2.94 -10.91
CA ASP A 9 9.62 -3.93 -10.34
C ASP A 9 10.67 -3.28 -9.44
N LEU A 10 11.21 -2.13 -9.85
CA LEU A 10 12.25 -1.45 -9.09
C LEU A 10 11.70 -0.92 -7.77
N MET A 11 10.49 -0.39 -7.80
CA MET A 11 9.85 0.11 -6.58
C MET A 11 9.55 -1.02 -5.61
N ARG A 12 9.05 -2.16 -6.11
CA ARG A 12 8.80 -3.32 -5.26
C ARG A 12 10.07 -3.79 -4.57
N SER A 13 11.16 -3.91 -5.33
CA SER A 13 12.45 -4.34 -4.78
C SER A 13 12.99 -3.34 -3.76
N ALA A 14 12.89 -2.05 -4.05
CA ALA A 14 13.36 -1.01 -3.15
C ALA A 14 12.59 -1.03 -1.82
N LEU A 15 11.27 -1.14 -1.89
CA LEU A 15 10.44 -1.18 -0.68
C LEU A 15 10.71 -2.44 0.14
N GLN A 16 10.82 -3.60 -0.51
CA GLN A 16 11.13 -4.85 0.20
C GLN A 16 12.48 -4.77 0.88
N GLY A 17 13.49 -4.24 0.20
CA GLY A 17 14.83 -4.10 0.76
C GLY A 17 14.87 -3.16 1.95
N MET A 18 14.18 -2.02 1.83
CA MET A 18 14.11 -1.03 2.90
C MET A 18 13.45 -1.60 4.16
N LEU A 19 12.33 -2.29 3.98
CA LEU A 19 11.59 -2.87 5.11
C LEU A 19 12.35 -4.04 5.73
N LYS A 20 12.97 -4.88 4.92
CA LYS A 20 13.77 -6.00 5.40
C LYS A 20 14.94 -5.50 6.26
N ALA A 21 15.56 -4.40 5.86
CA ALA A 21 16.71 -3.82 6.57
C ALA A 21 16.36 -3.39 8.00
N VAL A 22 15.11 -3.10 8.29
CA VAL A 22 14.65 -2.71 9.62
C VAL A 22 13.86 -3.83 10.32
N GLY A 23 13.96 -5.06 9.81
CA GLY A 23 13.32 -6.22 10.43
C GLY A 23 11.83 -6.37 10.14
N LEU A 24 11.34 -5.74 9.07
CA LEU A 24 9.92 -5.79 8.70
C LEU A 24 9.76 -6.46 7.33
N PRO A 25 9.81 -7.80 7.26
CA PRO A 25 9.70 -8.48 5.97
C PRO A 25 8.35 -8.21 5.31
N ALA A 26 8.37 -8.05 3.99
CA ALA A 26 7.18 -7.73 3.21
C ALA A 26 7.06 -8.64 2.01
N GLN A 27 5.83 -8.92 1.61
CA GLN A 27 5.52 -9.68 0.42
C GLN A 27 5.03 -8.70 -0.65
N ALA A 28 5.58 -8.80 -1.86
CA ALA A 28 5.28 -7.87 -2.94
C ALA A 28 4.45 -8.53 -4.03
N PHE A 29 3.55 -7.76 -4.60
CA PHE A 29 2.64 -8.18 -5.67
C PHE A 29 2.69 -7.17 -6.80
N ALA A 30 2.65 -7.65 -8.03
CA ALA A 30 2.76 -6.79 -9.21
C ALA A 30 1.44 -6.09 -9.57
N SER A 31 0.33 -6.53 -9.01
CA SER A 31 -0.98 -5.95 -9.30
C SER A 31 -1.93 -6.14 -8.12
N ALA A 32 -2.99 -5.34 -8.10
CA ALA A 32 -4.06 -5.49 -7.11
C ALA A 32 -4.75 -6.85 -7.24
N GLU A 33 -4.96 -7.29 -8.48
CA GLU A 33 -5.57 -8.59 -8.74
C GLU A 33 -4.74 -9.74 -8.17
N GLU A 34 -3.42 -9.67 -8.35
CA GLU A 34 -2.51 -10.68 -7.81
C GLU A 34 -2.59 -10.73 -6.29
N PHE A 35 -2.63 -9.58 -5.64
CA PHE A 35 -2.76 -9.48 -4.18
C PHE A 35 -4.08 -10.12 -3.72
N LEU A 36 -5.19 -9.78 -4.36
CA LEU A 36 -6.49 -10.33 -3.99
C LEU A 36 -6.55 -11.84 -4.19
N LYS A 37 -5.98 -12.34 -5.28
CA LYS A 37 -5.91 -13.77 -5.56
C LYS A 37 -5.09 -14.53 -4.53
N SER A 38 -4.09 -13.90 -3.95
CA SER A 38 -3.20 -14.54 -2.99
C SER A 38 -3.89 -14.92 -1.69
N GLY A 39 -5.00 -14.27 -1.36
CA GLY A 39 -5.70 -14.47 -0.09
C GLY A 39 -5.00 -13.83 1.10
N GLN A 40 -3.93 -13.08 0.89
CA GLN A 40 -3.14 -12.50 1.99
C GLN A 40 -3.76 -11.25 2.59
N GLN A 41 -4.84 -10.72 2.02
CA GLN A 41 -5.47 -9.50 2.51
C GLN A 41 -5.96 -9.61 3.95
N ARG A 42 -6.27 -10.81 4.40
CA ARG A 42 -6.74 -11.01 5.78
C ARG A 42 -5.60 -11.18 6.78
N GLN A 43 -4.38 -11.38 6.29
CA GLN A 43 -3.20 -11.58 7.14
C GLN A 43 -2.28 -10.37 7.14
N ALA A 44 -2.45 -9.45 6.20
CA ALA A 44 -1.61 -8.27 6.12
C ALA A 44 -1.96 -7.28 7.22
N GLY A 45 -0.96 -6.84 7.97
CA GLY A 45 -1.12 -5.81 8.98
C GLY A 45 -0.98 -4.40 8.42
N CYS A 46 -0.47 -4.28 7.20
CA CYS A 46 -0.30 -3.01 6.51
C CYS A 46 -0.17 -3.28 5.02
N LEU A 47 -0.76 -2.41 4.21
CA LEU A 47 -0.67 -2.49 2.76
C LEU A 47 -0.07 -1.18 2.23
N ILE A 48 1.01 -1.30 1.46
CA ILE A 48 1.60 -0.16 0.75
C ILE A 48 1.23 -0.35 -0.71
N ALA A 49 0.50 0.59 -1.30
CA ALA A 49 -0.02 0.44 -2.65
C ALA A 49 0.17 1.70 -3.49
N ASP A 50 0.46 1.51 -4.77
CA ASP A 50 0.37 2.58 -5.74
C ASP A 50 -1.09 2.74 -6.17
N ILE A 51 -1.42 3.91 -6.69
CA ILE A 51 -2.77 4.20 -7.18
C ILE A 51 -2.91 3.83 -8.65
N ARG A 52 -1.99 4.29 -9.49
CA ARG A 52 -2.08 4.09 -10.95
C ARG A 52 -1.36 2.83 -11.37
N MET A 53 -2.14 1.81 -11.62
CA MET A 53 -1.66 0.51 -12.09
C MET A 53 -2.55 0.02 -13.22
N PRO A 54 -2.00 -0.77 -14.17
CA PRO A 54 -2.85 -1.42 -15.18
C PRO A 54 -3.88 -2.31 -14.52
N GLY A 55 -5.07 -2.36 -15.08
CA GLY A 55 -6.16 -3.12 -14.49
C GLY A 55 -6.76 -2.39 -13.29
N MET A 56 -6.86 -3.06 -12.16
CA MET A 56 -7.42 -2.46 -10.95
C MET A 56 -6.46 -1.43 -10.36
N SER A 57 -6.95 -0.21 -10.12
CA SER A 57 -6.17 0.85 -9.48
C SER A 57 -6.11 0.63 -7.96
N GLY A 58 -5.20 1.37 -7.30
CA GLY A 58 -5.12 1.34 -5.84
C GLY A 58 -6.40 1.78 -5.15
N LEU A 59 -7.10 2.78 -5.70
CA LEU A 59 -8.37 3.23 -5.14
C LEU A 59 -9.47 2.19 -5.33
N GLN A 60 -9.47 1.48 -6.45
CA GLN A 60 -10.40 0.38 -6.68
C GLN A 60 -10.11 -0.79 -5.74
N LEU A 61 -8.84 -1.07 -5.50
CA LEU A 61 -8.45 -2.09 -4.52
C LEU A 61 -8.95 -1.72 -3.12
N GLN A 62 -8.78 -0.47 -2.73
CA GLN A 62 -9.29 0.01 -1.44
C GLN A 62 -10.80 -0.17 -1.34
N ALA A 63 -11.54 0.18 -2.39
CA ALA A 63 -12.98 0.01 -2.41
C ALA A 63 -13.39 -1.46 -2.29
N GLN A 64 -12.66 -2.35 -2.95
CA GLN A 64 -12.92 -3.79 -2.88
C GLN A 64 -12.68 -4.32 -1.46
N LEU A 65 -11.59 -3.92 -0.83
CA LEU A 65 -11.28 -4.33 0.54
C LEU A 65 -12.34 -3.81 1.52
N ASN A 66 -12.78 -2.57 1.35
CA ASN A 66 -13.85 -2.01 2.17
C ASN A 66 -15.16 -2.76 1.99
N ALA A 67 -15.49 -3.13 0.75
CA ALA A 67 -16.71 -3.91 0.46
C ALA A 67 -16.67 -5.29 1.11
N GLU A 68 -15.47 -5.85 1.28
CA GLU A 68 -15.28 -7.16 1.93
C GLU A 68 -15.09 -7.03 3.44
N HIS A 69 -15.23 -5.84 3.98
CA HIS A 69 -14.98 -5.55 5.40
C HIS A 69 -13.57 -5.92 5.85
N CYS A 70 -12.62 -5.86 4.92
CA CYS A 70 -11.22 -6.16 5.19
C CYS A 70 -10.51 -4.84 5.56
N ARG A 71 -10.24 -4.65 6.84
CA ARG A 71 -9.73 -3.38 7.37
C ARG A 71 -8.22 -3.37 7.54
N ILE A 72 -7.53 -3.42 6.42
CA ILE A 72 -6.07 -3.30 6.42
C ILE A 72 -5.71 -1.81 6.41
N PRO A 73 -4.80 -1.35 7.29
CA PRO A 73 -4.28 0.00 7.15
C PRO A 73 -3.56 0.15 5.81
N ILE A 74 -3.96 1.12 5.00
CA ILE A 74 -3.42 1.33 3.66
C ILE A 74 -2.61 2.62 3.62
N ILE A 75 -1.37 2.53 3.12
CA ILE A 75 -0.52 3.66 2.82
C ILE A 75 -0.39 3.71 1.30
N PHE A 76 -0.87 4.79 0.69
CA PHE A 76 -0.72 4.97 -0.74
C PHE A 76 0.55 5.74 -1.06
N ILE A 77 1.28 5.29 -2.08
CA ILE A 77 2.44 5.99 -2.62
C ILE A 77 2.24 6.10 -4.13
N THR A 78 2.24 7.31 -4.67
CA THR A 78 2.00 7.48 -6.10
C THR A 78 2.82 8.62 -6.68
N ALA A 79 3.25 8.45 -7.95
CA ALA A 79 3.97 9.49 -8.68
C ALA A 79 3.03 10.55 -9.25
N HIS A 80 1.76 10.22 -9.41
CA HIS A 80 0.78 11.05 -10.12
C HIS A 80 -0.47 11.35 -9.30
N GLY A 81 -0.29 11.47 -7.99
CA GLY A 81 -1.40 11.82 -7.11
C GLY A 81 -1.75 13.28 -7.17
N ASP A 82 -3.02 13.60 -6.94
CA ASP A 82 -3.49 14.96 -6.78
C ASP A 82 -4.32 15.07 -5.49
N GLU A 83 -4.70 16.30 -5.14
CA GLU A 83 -5.44 16.54 -3.90
C GLU A 83 -6.79 15.83 -3.86
N LYS A 84 -7.45 15.72 -5.00
CA LYS A 84 -8.74 15.02 -5.09
C LYS A 84 -8.58 13.53 -4.78
N MET A 85 -7.56 12.89 -5.34
CA MET A 85 -7.24 11.50 -5.05
C MET A 85 -6.88 11.30 -3.58
N ARG A 86 -6.08 12.21 -3.05
CA ARG A 86 -5.66 12.17 -1.65
C ARG A 86 -6.88 12.22 -0.72
N MET A 87 -7.78 13.17 -0.96
CA MET A 87 -9.00 13.31 -0.16
C MET A 87 -9.86 12.07 -0.27
N GLN A 88 -10.02 11.52 -1.47
CA GLN A 88 -10.82 10.32 -1.69
C GLN A 88 -10.23 9.13 -0.91
N ALA A 89 -8.91 8.93 -0.99
CA ALA A 89 -8.24 7.84 -0.30
C ALA A 89 -8.39 7.94 1.21
N LEU A 90 -8.16 9.13 1.75
CA LEU A 90 -8.25 9.36 3.20
C LEU A 90 -9.68 9.21 3.72
N ARG A 91 -10.66 9.70 2.97
CA ARG A 91 -12.08 9.54 3.34
C ARG A 91 -12.49 8.07 3.34
N ALA A 92 -11.90 7.27 2.48
CA ALA A 92 -12.18 5.85 2.40
C ALA A 92 -11.39 5.03 3.43
N GLY A 93 -10.58 5.68 4.27
CA GLY A 93 -9.92 5.03 5.39
C GLY A 93 -8.42 4.82 5.26
N ALA A 94 -7.77 5.33 4.20
CA ALA A 94 -6.32 5.22 4.09
C ALA A 94 -5.65 5.96 5.24
N VAL A 95 -4.57 5.40 5.77
CA VAL A 95 -3.87 6.02 6.89
C VAL A 95 -2.86 7.07 6.43
N GLU A 96 -2.38 6.96 5.19
CA GLU A 96 -1.44 7.93 4.65
C GLU A 96 -1.49 7.95 3.12
N PHE A 97 -1.08 9.07 2.54
CA PHE A 97 -1.00 9.26 1.10
C PHE A 97 0.28 10.05 0.80
N MET A 98 1.25 9.41 0.19
CA MET A 98 2.55 9.99 -0.08
C MET A 98 2.84 10.11 -1.57
N ALA A 99 3.52 11.19 -1.96
CA ALA A 99 3.98 11.36 -3.33
C ALA A 99 5.34 10.70 -3.52
N LYS A 100 5.60 10.18 -4.71
CA LYS A 100 6.95 9.74 -5.11
C LYS A 100 7.73 10.93 -5.68
N PRO A 101 9.00 11.11 -5.35
CA PRO A 101 9.77 10.31 -4.39
C PRO A 101 9.35 10.62 -2.95
N PHE A 102 9.35 9.62 -2.12
CA PHE A 102 8.95 9.74 -0.71
C PHE A 102 10.17 9.74 0.21
N ASN A 103 9.95 10.19 1.44
CA ASN A 103 10.96 10.14 2.50
C ASN A 103 10.89 8.76 3.17
N ASP A 104 12.01 8.04 3.18
CA ASP A 104 12.08 6.69 3.73
C ASP A 104 11.67 6.64 5.21
N GLU A 105 12.15 7.59 6.01
CA GLU A 105 11.82 7.61 7.43
C GLU A 105 10.34 7.88 7.68
N ALA A 106 9.74 8.79 6.90
CA ALA A 106 8.32 9.07 7.00
C ALA A 106 7.49 7.84 6.66
N LEU A 107 7.89 7.08 5.64
CA LEU A 107 7.20 5.86 5.28
C LEU A 107 7.34 4.82 6.40
N LEU A 108 8.53 4.63 6.94
CA LEU A 108 8.76 3.68 8.02
C LEU A 108 7.95 4.02 9.27
N GLU A 109 7.85 5.31 9.60
CA GLU A 109 7.01 5.75 10.72
C GLU A 109 5.53 5.40 10.49
N SER A 110 5.04 5.64 9.27
CA SER A 110 3.65 5.32 8.92
C SER A 110 3.39 3.82 8.99
N VAL A 111 4.33 3.00 8.52
CA VAL A 111 4.22 1.55 8.58
C VAL A 111 4.17 1.08 10.03
N ARG A 112 5.08 1.57 10.87
CA ARG A 112 5.12 1.18 12.28
C ARG A 112 3.85 1.57 13.01
N ALA A 113 3.36 2.78 12.75
CA ALA A 113 2.09 3.24 13.34
C ALA A 113 0.92 2.35 12.90
N ALA A 114 0.89 1.97 11.63
CA ALA A 114 -0.15 1.10 11.09
C ALA A 114 -0.12 -0.28 11.76
N LEU A 115 1.07 -0.83 11.98
CA LEU A 115 1.22 -2.15 12.59
C LEU A 115 0.84 -2.16 14.08
N GLU A 116 0.88 -1.03 14.74
CA GLU A 116 0.54 -0.90 16.16
C GLU A 116 -0.96 -0.68 16.40
N SER A 117 -1.71 -0.35 15.35
CA SER A 117 -3.14 -0.03 15.49
C SER A 117 -4.06 -1.26 15.51
#